data_1309e3e82186b67e5a0f380c2f3c7d3a
#
_entry.id   1309e3e82186b67e5a0f380c2f3c7d3a
#
_cell.length_a   1.000
_cell.length_b   1.000
_cell.length_c   1.000
_cell.angle_alpha   90.00
_cell.angle_beta   90.00
_cell.angle_gamma   90.00
#
_symmetry.space_group_name_H-M   'P 1'
#
loop_
_entity.id
_entity.type
_entity.pdbx_description
1 polymer ?
#
loop_
_entity_poly.entity_id
_entity_poly.type
_entity_poly.pdbx_seq_one_letter_code
_entity_poly.pdbx_strand_id
1 'polypeptide(L)'
;MSNPIPQGKYKPAVRKGNLIFTAGMTPRLNGQLIMSGKVESGVSVEDYRQAADQATANALNAALSCVQPGEKITQILSLTVYINAAPDFTSHAKIGDLVSDYL
;
A
#
# COMPACT_ATOMS: atom_id res chain seq x y z
N MET A 1 -8.19 -9.68 -8.68
CA MET A 1 -7.68 -8.30 -8.51
C MET A 1 -6.68 -7.99 -9.61
N SER A 2 -6.75 -6.80 -10.19
CA SER A 2 -5.82 -6.37 -11.21
C SER A 2 -4.49 -5.91 -10.58
N ASN A 3 -3.39 -6.06 -11.33
CA ASN A 3 -2.11 -5.52 -10.91
C ASN A 3 -2.14 -3.98 -10.97
N PRO A 4 -1.42 -3.31 -10.07
CA PRO A 4 -1.32 -1.86 -10.14
C PRO A 4 -0.63 -1.42 -11.42
N ILE A 5 -1.04 -0.26 -11.93
CA ILE A 5 -0.45 0.35 -13.11
C ILE A 5 0.67 1.29 -12.65
N PRO A 6 1.94 1.06 -13.06
CA PRO A 6 3.03 1.96 -12.68
C PRO A 6 2.78 3.38 -13.19
N GLN A 7 3.04 4.37 -12.33
CA GLN A 7 2.92 5.79 -12.65
C GLN A 7 4.24 6.38 -13.14
N GLY A 8 5.15 5.55 -13.64
CA GLY A 8 6.46 5.95 -14.13
C GLY A 8 7.19 4.77 -14.76
N LYS A 9 8.45 5.00 -15.13
CA LYS A 9 9.29 3.98 -15.78
C LYS A 9 9.96 3.07 -14.73
N TYR A 10 9.16 2.32 -13.98
CA TYR A 10 9.65 1.41 -12.98
C TYR A 10 8.79 0.14 -12.96
N LYS A 11 9.33 -0.93 -12.41
CA LYS A 11 8.57 -2.16 -12.21
C LYS A 11 7.79 -2.09 -10.90
N PRO A 12 6.55 -2.55 -10.86
CA PRO A 12 5.76 -2.56 -9.61
C PRO A 12 6.40 -3.41 -8.51
N ALA A 13 7.09 -4.49 -8.87
CA ALA A 13 7.79 -5.35 -7.94
C ALA A 13 8.97 -6.03 -8.62
N VAL A 14 9.98 -6.37 -7.84
CA VAL A 14 11.16 -7.10 -8.29
C VAL A 14 11.46 -8.21 -7.29
N ARG A 15 11.74 -9.40 -7.81
CA ARG A 15 12.15 -10.54 -6.99
C ARG A 15 13.63 -10.80 -7.12
N LYS A 16 14.29 -11.04 -6.00
CA LYS A 16 15.68 -11.51 -5.93
C LYS A 16 15.73 -12.69 -4.98
N GLY A 17 15.93 -13.90 -5.52
CA GLY A 17 15.89 -15.13 -4.71
C GLY A 17 14.53 -15.30 -4.04
N ASN A 18 14.50 -15.33 -2.72
CA ASN A 18 13.29 -15.45 -1.92
C ASN A 18 12.78 -14.12 -1.39
N LEU A 19 13.32 -13.00 -1.87
CA LEU A 19 12.90 -11.66 -1.46
C LEU A 19 12.17 -10.97 -2.59
N ILE A 20 11.10 -10.27 -2.26
CA ILE A 20 10.32 -9.46 -3.19
C ILE A 20 10.28 -8.04 -2.64
N PHE A 21 10.60 -7.07 -3.50
CA PHE A 21 10.55 -5.65 -3.18
C PHE A 21 9.50 -5.00 -4.07
N THR A 22 8.61 -4.21 -3.49
CA THR A 22 7.61 -3.47 -4.27
C THR A 22 7.99 -2.00 -4.36
N ALA A 23 7.55 -1.35 -5.45
CA ALA A 23 7.54 0.10 -5.51
C ALA A 23 6.52 0.64 -4.50
N GLY A 24 6.64 1.91 -4.14
CA GLY A 24 5.63 2.58 -3.33
C GLY A 24 4.28 2.61 -4.05
N MET A 25 3.22 2.30 -3.33
CA MET A 25 1.88 2.25 -3.90
C MET A 25 1.00 3.32 -3.27
N THR A 26 0.20 3.96 -4.13
CA THR A 26 -0.83 4.91 -3.73
C THR A 26 -2.20 4.23 -3.84
N PRO A 27 -3.26 4.82 -3.24
CA PRO A 27 -4.60 4.22 -3.29
C PRO A 27 -5.28 4.47 -4.64
N ARG A 28 -4.72 3.86 -5.70
CA ARG A 28 -5.26 3.94 -7.06
C ARG A 28 -6.01 2.68 -7.43
N LEU A 29 -7.13 2.87 -8.08
CA LEU A 29 -7.91 1.79 -8.68
C LEU A 29 -8.10 2.13 -10.15
N ASN A 30 -7.67 1.22 -11.05
CA ASN A 30 -7.67 1.45 -12.49
C ASN A 30 -6.93 2.74 -12.88
N GLY A 31 -5.82 3.04 -12.20
CA GLY A 31 -4.97 4.19 -12.48
C GLY A 31 -5.42 5.51 -11.86
N GLN A 32 -6.57 5.53 -11.15
CA GLN A 32 -7.10 6.75 -10.54
C GLN A 32 -7.10 6.67 -9.03
N LEU A 33 -6.72 7.77 -8.37
CA LEU A 33 -6.78 7.88 -6.91
C LEU A 33 -8.24 7.78 -6.45
N ILE A 34 -8.51 6.90 -5.49
CA ILE A 34 -9.84 6.81 -4.87
C ILE A 34 -10.02 7.83 -3.75
N MET A 35 -8.93 8.39 -3.25
CA MET A 35 -8.93 9.44 -2.26
C MET A 35 -7.66 10.25 -2.41
N SER A 36 -7.74 11.56 -2.24
CA SER A 36 -6.58 12.46 -2.31
C SER A 36 -6.69 13.53 -1.23
N GLY A 37 -5.60 14.29 -1.04
CA GLY A 37 -5.53 15.33 -0.03
C GLY A 37 -4.77 14.86 1.21
N LYS A 38 -4.79 15.71 2.25
CA LYS A 38 -4.07 15.45 3.49
C LYS A 38 -4.96 14.77 4.50
N VAL A 39 -4.39 13.88 5.30
CA VAL A 39 -5.04 13.32 6.47
C VAL A 39 -5.19 14.42 7.52
N GLU A 40 -6.41 14.64 8.01
CA GLU A 40 -6.74 15.74 8.90
C GLU A 40 -7.03 15.25 10.32
N SER A 41 -6.69 16.07 11.32
CA SER A 41 -6.84 15.71 12.73
C SER A 41 -8.30 15.63 13.18
N GLY A 42 -9.19 16.39 12.56
CA GLY A 42 -10.61 16.41 12.91
C GLY A 42 -11.44 15.30 12.30
N VAL A 43 -10.83 14.42 11.52
CA VAL A 43 -11.50 13.34 10.80
C VAL A 43 -11.15 12.01 11.45
N SER A 44 -12.13 11.11 11.55
CA SER A 44 -11.89 9.78 12.08
C SER A 44 -10.85 9.04 11.24
N VAL A 45 -9.90 8.39 11.90
CA VAL A 45 -8.91 7.56 11.21
C VAL A 45 -9.58 6.49 10.36
N GLU A 46 -10.70 5.95 10.80
CA GLU A 46 -11.44 4.92 10.07
C GLU A 46 -11.93 5.41 8.70
N ASP A 47 -12.12 6.72 8.52
CA ASP A 47 -12.53 7.27 7.22
C ASP A 47 -11.45 7.12 6.14
N TYR A 48 -10.21 6.82 6.53
CA TYR A 48 -9.10 6.57 5.62
C TYR A 48 -8.85 5.09 5.35
N ARG A 49 -9.65 4.19 5.94
CA ARG A 49 -9.46 2.73 5.80
C ARG A 49 -9.53 2.29 4.35
N GLN A 50 -10.49 2.79 3.59
CA GLN A 50 -10.65 2.37 2.19
C GLN A 50 -9.41 2.72 1.37
N ALA A 51 -8.83 3.90 1.58
CA ALA A 51 -7.61 4.31 0.90
C ALA A 51 -6.42 3.46 1.34
N ALA A 52 -6.28 3.19 2.64
CA ALA A 52 -5.21 2.35 3.17
C ALA A 52 -5.31 0.93 2.62
N ASP A 53 -6.50 0.36 2.58
CA ASP A 53 -6.74 -0.98 2.04
C ASP A 53 -6.39 -1.04 0.55
N GLN A 54 -6.76 -0.03 -0.23
CA GLN A 54 -6.47 -0.02 -1.66
C GLN A 54 -4.96 0.08 -1.94
N ALA A 55 -4.26 0.96 -1.24
CA ALA A 55 -2.81 1.06 -1.38
C ALA A 55 -2.11 -0.25 -0.99
N THR A 56 -2.56 -0.87 0.09
CA THR A 56 -2.00 -2.14 0.58
C THR A 56 -2.30 -3.27 -0.39
N ALA A 57 -3.52 -3.34 -0.92
CA ALA A 57 -3.88 -4.32 -1.94
C ALA A 57 -3.00 -4.17 -3.19
N ASN A 58 -2.72 -2.95 -3.61
CA ASN A 58 -1.86 -2.68 -4.75
C ASN A 58 -0.43 -3.22 -4.51
N ALA A 59 0.12 -2.98 -3.32
CA ALA A 59 1.44 -3.48 -2.97
C ALA A 59 1.46 -5.01 -2.92
N LEU A 60 0.45 -5.61 -2.29
CA LEU A 60 0.35 -7.07 -2.18
C LEU A 60 0.19 -7.72 -3.56
N ASN A 61 -0.64 -7.17 -4.42
CA ASN A 61 -0.82 -7.69 -5.77
C ASN A 61 0.45 -7.57 -6.62
N ALA A 62 1.18 -6.47 -6.47
CA ALA A 62 2.47 -6.33 -7.14
C ALA A 62 3.44 -7.42 -6.68
N ALA A 63 3.51 -7.68 -5.37
CA ALA A 63 4.36 -8.74 -4.83
C ALA A 63 3.93 -10.12 -5.33
N LEU A 64 2.62 -10.39 -5.33
CA LEU A 64 2.08 -11.68 -5.79
C LEU A 64 2.37 -11.94 -7.27
N SER A 65 2.54 -10.91 -8.09
CA SER A 65 2.91 -11.09 -9.49
C SER A 65 4.29 -11.74 -9.67
N CYS A 66 5.12 -11.71 -8.64
CA CYS A 66 6.45 -12.34 -8.64
C CYS A 66 6.44 -13.77 -8.08
N VAL A 67 5.30 -14.28 -7.63
CA VAL A 67 5.16 -15.61 -7.03
C VAL A 67 4.79 -16.60 -8.11
N GLN A 68 5.54 -17.69 -8.17
CA GLN A 68 5.33 -18.76 -9.14
C GLN A 68 4.31 -19.79 -8.61
N PRO A 69 3.70 -20.60 -9.51
CA PRO A 69 2.80 -21.67 -9.07
C PRO A 69 3.46 -22.57 -8.02
N GLY A 70 2.75 -22.88 -6.95
CA GLY A 70 3.25 -23.69 -5.85
C GLY A 70 4.01 -22.93 -4.78
N GLU A 71 4.31 -21.65 -5.01
CA GLU A 71 4.94 -20.77 -4.03
C GLU A 71 3.91 -19.90 -3.32
N LYS A 72 4.29 -19.35 -2.19
CA LYS A 72 3.46 -18.36 -1.46
C LYS A 72 4.34 -17.39 -0.69
N ILE A 73 3.77 -16.22 -0.39
CA ILE A 73 4.39 -15.27 0.53
C ILE A 73 4.16 -15.78 1.94
N THR A 74 5.24 -16.00 2.69
CA THR A 74 5.17 -16.55 4.04
C THR A 74 5.31 -15.50 5.12
N GLN A 75 5.91 -14.35 4.82
CA GLN A 75 6.19 -13.32 5.82
C GLN A 75 6.38 -11.96 5.16
N ILE A 76 5.83 -10.93 5.79
CA ILE A 76 6.15 -9.54 5.46
C ILE A 76 7.35 -9.14 6.30
N LEU A 77 8.45 -8.78 5.66
CA LEU A 77 9.70 -8.49 6.33
C LEU A 77 9.84 -7.03 6.71
N SER A 78 9.30 -6.13 5.91
CA SER A 78 9.41 -4.70 6.11
C SER A 78 8.22 -4.00 5.47
N LEU A 79 7.70 -3.00 6.15
CA LEU A 79 6.58 -2.19 5.68
C LEU A 79 6.86 -0.74 6.03
N THR A 80 6.79 0.13 5.03
CA THR A 80 6.90 1.57 5.23
C THR A 80 5.63 2.23 4.71
N VAL A 81 5.03 3.09 5.54
CA VAL A 81 3.81 3.82 5.21
C VAL A 81 4.11 5.30 5.25
N TYR A 82 3.99 5.96 4.10
CA TYR A 82 4.14 7.41 3.99
C TYR A 82 2.76 8.05 4.03
N ILE A 83 2.57 9.00 4.93
CA ILE A 83 1.27 9.64 5.16
C ILE A 83 1.38 11.13 4.86
N ASN A 84 0.62 11.59 3.88
CA ASN A 84 0.47 13.02 3.61
C ASN A 84 -0.54 13.59 4.60
N ALA A 85 -0.06 14.17 5.68
CA ALA A 85 -0.90 14.61 6.79
C ALA A 85 -0.83 16.11 6.99
N ALA A 86 -1.93 16.69 7.50
CA ALA A 86 -1.95 18.08 7.97
C ALA A 86 -0.96 18.24 9.14
N PRO A 87 -0.40 19.46 9.34
CA PRO A 87 0.63 19.66 10.37
C PRO A 87 0.18 19.31 11.79
N ASP A 88 -1.12 19.42 12.10
CA ASP A 88 -1.67 19.11 13.41
C ASP A 88 -2.13 17.66 13.58
N PHE A 89 -1.99 16.84 12.55
CA PHE A 89 -2.30 15.41 12.66
C PHE A 89 -1.15 14.67 13.37
N THR A 90 -1.48 13.90 14.39
CA THR A 90 -0.49 13.22 15.24
C THR A 90 -0.68 11.70 15.32
N SER A 91 -1.74 11.16 14.74
CA SER A 91 -2.09 9.74 14.88
C SER A 91 -1.58 8.88 13.72
N HIS A 92 -0.34 9.11 13.27
CA HIS A 92 0.25 8.39 12.14
C HIS A 92 0.28 6.88 12.36
N ALA A 93 0.58 6.44 13.57
CA ALA A 93 0.62 5.01 13.89
C ALA A 93 -0.72 4.33 13.67
N LYS A 94 -1.83 5.03 13.89
CA LYS A 94 -3.18 4.48 13.68
C LYS A 94 -3.47 4.27 12.20
N ILE A 95 -2.95 5.12 11.32
CA ILE A 95 -3.04 4.89 9.87
C ILE A 95 -2.21 3.66 9.49
N GLY A 96 -1.00 3.53 10.04
CA GLY A 96 -0.19 2.34 9.85
C GLY A 96 -0.89 1.06 10.30
N ASP A 97 -1.66 1.13 11.40
CA ASP A 97 -2.44 0.00 11.87
C ASP A 97 -3.51 -0.44 10.86
N LEU A 98 -4.12 0.49 10.13
CA LEU A 98 -5.06 0.14 9.06
C LEU A 98 -4.40 -0.72 7.99
N VAL A 99 -3.17 -0.39 7.62
CA VAL A 99 -2.39 -1.17 6.65
C VAL A 99 -2.05 -2.55 7.22
N SER A 100 -1.59 -2.61 8.45
CA SER A 100 -1.25 -3.87 9.11
C SER A 100 -2.48 -4.78 9.28
N ASP A 101 -3.64 -4.20 9.57
CA ASP A 101 -4.89 -4.95 9.70
C ASP A 101 -5.27 -5.64 8.38
N TYR A 102 -4.97 -5.01 7.25
CA TYR A 102 -5.24 -5.60 5.93
C TYR A 102 -4.36 -6.81 5.66
N LEU A 103 -3.10 -6.74 6.06
CA LEU A 103 -2.12 -7.81 5.87
C LEU A 103 -2.27 -8.94 6.93
#